data_948056e5f6a1c495a4b0f036f96a9a73
#
_entry.id   948056e5f6a1c495a4b0f036f96a9a73
#
_cell.length_a   1.000
_cell.length_b   1.000
_cell.length_c   1.000
_cell.angle_alpha   90.00
_cell.angle_beta   90.00
_cell.angle_gamma   90.00
#
_symmetry.space_group_name_H-M   'P 1'
#
loop_
_entity.id
_entity.type
_entity.pdbx_description
1 polymer ?
#
loop_
_entity_poly.entity_id
_entity_poly.type
_entity_poly.pdbx_seq_one_letter_code
_entity_poly.pdbx_strand_id
1 'polypeptide(L)'
;MTSREDRLPSQYDLSTIRVAARSDKAGMPANASYEGNTLMGEVRVKVKLTNAGDEVLVRRGLLPADQIRSYEADALIDTGAVRSVLPTHVVQLLGLAIVGKARATYANDAAEDVDVSEVVGINLLGRRTTEEMLVLGSDVLIGQTVLESLDLHVDCMNQRVTGNPAHPDQPIINIKSVFEGHELPRVAVHS
;
A
#
# COMPACT_ATOMS: atom_id res chain seq x y z
N MET A 1 48.28 0.08 7.36
CA MET A 1 47.41 0.24 6.17
C MET A 1 46.09 -0.43 6.54
N THR A 2 45.16 0.35 7.05
CA THR A 2 43.85 -0.10 7.54
C THR A 2 42.79 0.41 6.56
N SER A 3 42.16 -0.53 5.87
CA SER A 3 41.06 -0.27 4.93
C SER A 3 39.84 0.24 5.70
N ARG A 4 39.39 1.44 5.41
CA ARG A 4 38.11 1.99 5.82
C ARG A 4 37.05 1.36 4.90
N GLU A 5 36.20 0.53 5.46
CA GLU A 5 34.94 0.14 4.84
C GLU A 5 33.99 1.34 4.93
N ASP A 6 33.74 1.99 3.78
CA ASP A 6 32.69 2.98 3.63
C ASP A 6 31.33 2.29 3.70
N ARG A 7 30.71 2.30 4.87
CA ARG A 7 29.28 1.96 5.03
C ARG A 7 28.46 3.14 4.50
N LEU A 8 27.75 2.90 3.40
CA LEU A 8 26.67 3.79 2.95
C LEU A 8 25.63 3.93 4.08
N PRO A 9 25.12 5.12 4.37
CA PRO A 9 24.06 5.30 5.37
C PRO A 9 22.77 4.64 4.88
N SER A 10 22.18 3.77 5.70
CA SER A 10 20.83 3.24 5.52
C SER A 10 19.83 4.41 5.53
N GLN A 11 19.18 4.68 4.41
CA GLN A 11 18.42 5.90 4.14
C GLN A 11 16.93 5.82 4.51
N TYR A 12 16.48 4.78 5.22
CA TYR A 12 15.08 4.63 5.61
C TYR A 12 14.97 4.27 7.09
N ASP A 13 14.67 5.29 7.91
CA ASP A 13 14.20 5.07 9.28
C ASP A 13 12.68 4.78 9.22
N LEU A 14 12.32 3.50 9.07
CA LEU A 14 10.94 3.01 9.11
C LEU A 14 10.50 2.68 10.54
N SER A 15 10.80 3.53 11.51
CA SER A 15 10.84 3.18 12.92
C SER A 15 9.52 2.75 13.56
N THR A 16 8.34 3.08 13.00
CA THR A 16 7.07 2.59 13.60
C THR A 16 5.89 2.63 12.60
N ILE A 17 5.37 1.47 12.25
CA ILE A 17 4.18 1.31 11.41
C ILE A 17 3.06 0.72 12.26
N ARG A 18 1.89 1.36 12.28
CA ARG A 18 0.69 0.82 12.93
C ARG A 18 -0.12 -0.02 11.95
N VAL A 19 -0.42 -1.25 12.36
CA VAL A 19 -1.32 -2.18 11.66
C VAL A 19 -2.47 -2.50 12.60
N ALA A 20 -3.71 -2.43 12.11
CA ALA A 20 -4.86 -2.82 12.92
C ALA A 20 -4.81 -4.32 13.23
N ALA A 21 -4.84 -4.69 14.52
CA ALA A 21 -4.84 -6.08 14.93
C ALA A 21 -6.23 -6.69 14.76
N ARG A 22 -6.33 -7.81 14.04
CA ARG A 22 -7.45 -8.73 14.23
C ARG A 22 -7.33 -9.31 15.64
N SER A 23 -8.34 -9.14 16.48
CA SER A 23 -8.42 -9.83 17.75
C SER A 23 -8.64 -11.32 17.48
N ASP A 24 -7.59 -12.14 17.68
CA ASP A 24 -7.74 -13.58 17.73
C ASP A 24 -8.65 -13.95 18.88
N LYS A 25 -9.88 -14.39 18.54
CA LYS A 25 -10.81 -14.95 19.52
C LYS A 25 -10.33 -16.32 19.96
N ALA A 26 -9.38 -16.36 20.88
CA ALA A 26 -9.14 -17.55 21.68
C ALA A 26 -10.28 -17.67 22.69
N GLY A 27 -11.25 -18.58 22.44
CA GLY A 27 -12.27 -18.96 23.41
C GLY A 27 -13.72 -18.97 22.95
N MET A 28 -14.03 -19.50 21.76
CA MET A 28 -15.42 -19.86 21.38
C MET A 28 -15.59 -21.36 21.17
N PRO A 29 -16.74 -21.95 21.61
CA PRO A 29 -17.01 -23.38 21.49
C PRO A 29 -17.18 -23.78 20.03
N ALA A 30 -16.66 -24.98 19.70
CA ALA A 30 -16.63 -25.58 18.37
C ALA A 30 -18.03 -26.11 17.96
N ASN A 31 -19.02 -25.25 17.74
CA ASN A 31 -20.27 -25.59 17.04
C ASN A 31 -21.09 -24.32 16.73
N ALA A 32 -20.58 -23.47 15.85
CA ALA A 32 -21.41 -22.51 15.15
C ALA A 32 -21.02 -22.55 13.67
N SER A 33 -21.86 -23.23 12.90
CA SER A 33 -21.84 -23.13 11.44
C SER A 33 -22.24 -21.72 11.05
N TYR A 34 -21.25 -20.89 10.71
CA TYR A 34 -21.48 -19.57 10.11
C TYR A 34 -21.53 -19.72 8.60
N GLU A 35 -22.72 -20.00 8.07
CA GLU A 35 -23.02 -19.73 6.67
C GLU A 35 -23.03 -18.19 6.46
N GLY A 36 -22.13 -17.72 5.60
CA GLY A 36 -22.26 -16.44 4.90
C GLY A 36 -22.32 -15.17 5.76
N ASN A 37 -21.49 -15.00 6.79
CA ASN A 37 -21.46 -13.76 7.55
C ASN A 37 -20.31 -12.87 7.07
N THR A 38 -20.61 -11.96 6.12
CA THR A 38 -19.80 -10.74 5.94
C THR A 38 -19.81 -10.03 7.30
N LEU A 39 -18.66 -9.99 7.97
CA LEU A 39 -18.54 -9.30 9.27
C LEU A 39 -18.99 -7.85 9.08
N MET A 40 -19.99 -7.43 9.85
CA MET A 40 -20.48 -6.05 9.81
C MET A 40 -19.31 -5.10 10.00
N GLY A 41 -19.04 -4.28 8.97
CA GLY A 41 -17.99 -3.25 8.99
C GLY A 41 -16.77 -3.52 8.10
N GLU A 42 -16.59 -4.69 7.48
CA GLU A 42 -15.51 -4.91 6.53
C GLU A 42 -15.87 -4.35 5.16
N VAL A 43 -15.02 -3.47 4.62
CA VAL A 43 -15.10 -2.98 3.24
C VAL A 43 -14.09 -3.74 2.41
N ARG A 44 -14.54 -4.39 1.33
CA ARG A 44 -13.69 -5.10 0.38
C ARG A 44 -13.83 -4.51 -1.01
N VAL A 45 -12.76 -4.57 -1.78
CA VAL A 45 -12.72 -4.02 -3.14
C VAL A 45 -11.78 -4.82 -4.02
N LYS A 46 -12.14 -4.95 -5.29
CA LYS A 46 -11.26 -5.58 -6.28
C LYS A 46 -10.09 -4.66 -6.59
N VAL A 47 -8.87 -5.18 -6.43
CA VAL A 47 -7.63 -4.51 -6.72
C VAL A 47 -6.80 -5.36 -7.67
N LYS A 48 -6.16 -4.73 -8.65
CA LYS A 48 -5.13 -5.35 -9.48
C LYS A 48 -3.77 -4.91 -9.00
N LEU A 49 -2.94 -5.89 -8.63
CA LEU A 49 -1.57 -5.72 -8.21
C LEU A 49 -0.63 -6.15 -9.35
N THR A 50 0.48 -5.48 -9.52
CA THR A 50 1.48 -5.77 -10.55
C THR A 50 2.89 -5.68 -9.98
N ASN A 51 3.82 -6.43 -10.56
CA ASN A 51 5.23 -6.20 -10.29
C ASN A 51 5.67 -4.89 -10.97
N ALA A 52 6.00 -3.86 -10.17
CA ALA A 52 6.40 -2.56 -10.70
C ALA A 52 7.72 -2.60 -11.48
N GLY A 53 8.61 -3.55 -11.16
CA GLY A 53 9.85 -3.80 -11.92
C GLY A 53 9.55 -4.27 -13.33
N ASP A 54 8.60 -5.21 -13.50
CA ASP A 54 8.18 -5.69 -14.82
C ASP A 54 7.62 -4.54 -15.66
N GLU A 55 6.81 -3.66 -15.06
CA GLU A 55 6.27 -2.49 -15.76
C GLU A 55 7.37 -1.52 -16.21
N VAL A 56 8.45 -1.38 -15.42
CA VAL A 56 9.63 -0.59 -15.83
C VAL A 56 10.30 -1.23 -17.03
N LEU A 57 10.47 -2.56 -17.02
CA LEU A 57 11.07 -3.29 -18.14
C LEU A 57 10.23 -3.16 -19.42
N VAL A 58 8.90 -3.23 -19.31
CA VAL A 58 7.99 -3.01 -20.44
C VAL A 58 8.15 -1.59 -21.02
N ARG A 59 8.14 -0.56 -20.17
CA ARG A 59 8.35 0.83 -20.60
C ARG A 59 9.70 1.06 -21.30
N ARG A 60 10.69 0.24 -20.99
CA ARG A 60 12.03 0.28 -21.60
C ARG A 60 12.16 -0.63 -22.84
N GLY A 61 11.11 -1.36 -23.22
CA GLY A 61 11.11 -2.31 -24.33
C GLY A 61 11.92 -3.59 -24.06
N LEU A 62 12.19 -3.91 -22.78
CA LEU A 62 12.97 -5.06 -22.37
C LEU A 62 12.09 -6.26 -21.95
N LEU A 63 10.80 -6.07 -21.82
CA LEU A 63 9.81 -7.10 -21.49
C LEU A 63 8.55 -6.86 -22.32
N PRO A 64 7.92 -7.89 -22.93
CA PRO A 64 6.59 -7.81 -23.52
C PRO A 64 5.53 -7.48 -22.48
N ALA A 65 4.51 -6.68 -22.85
CA ALA A 65 3.49 -6.22 -21.90
C ALA A 65 2.62 -7.35 -21.31
N ASP A 66 2.45 -8.45 -22.03
CA ASP A 66 1.73 -9.66 -21.60
C ASP A 66 2.52 -10.51 -20.59
N GLN A 67 3.77 -10.19 -20.35
CA GLN A 67 4.62 -10.86 -19.36
C GLN A 67 4.69 -10.12 -18.01
N ILE A 68 3.97 -9.03 -17.84
CA ILE A 68 3.86 -8.37 -16.53
C ILE A 68 3.17 -9.32 -15.55
N ARG A 69 3.87 -9.68 -14.48
CA ARG A 69 3.28 -10.47 -13.39
C ARG A 69 2.23 -9.64 -12.67
N SER A 70 1.04 -10.20 -12.54
CA SER A 70 -0.08 -9.51 -11.91
C SER A 70 -0.94 -10.48 -11.08
N TYR A 71 -1.65 -9.91 -10.10
CA TYR A 71 -2.56 -10.63 -9.23
C TYR A 71 -3.79 -9.78 -8.98
N GLU A 72 -4.98 -10.37 -9.09
CA GLU A 72 -6.24 -9.72 -8.73
C GLU A 72 -6.72 -10.24 -7.37
N ALA A 73 -6.99 -9.33 -6.45
CA ALA A 73 -7.46 -9.65 -5.11
C ALA A 73 -8.79 -8.97 -4.80
N ASP A 74 -9.55 -9.61 -3.92
CA ASP A 74 -10.65 -8.97 -3.18
C ASP A 74 -10.05 -8.45 -1.87
N ALA A 75 -9.48 -7.24 -1.93
CA ALA A 75 -8.66 -6.69 -0.86
C ALA A 75 -9.52 -6.09 0.26
N LEU A 76 -9.10 -6.30 1.50
CA LEU A 76 -9.66 -5.63 2.66
C LEU A 76 -9.19 -4.17 2.70
N ILE A 77 -10.08 -3.25 2.96
CA ILE A 77 -9.77 -1.84 3.19
C ILE A 77 -9.65 -1.59 4.70
N ASP A 78 -8.50 -1.07 5.11
CA ASP A 78 -8.24 -0.74 6.52
C ASP A 78 -7.68 0.68 6.65
N THR A 79 -8.55 1.61 7.02
CA THR A 79 -8.16 3.02 7.26
C THR A 79 -7.35 3.21 8.56
N GLY A 80 -7.29 2.19 9.42
CA GLY A 80 -6.44 2.18 10.62
C GLY A 80 -5.01 1.71 10.35
N ALA A 81 -4.77 1.02 9.24
CA ALA A 81 -3.44 0.61 8.81
C ALA A 81 -2.79 1.70 7.96
N VAL A 82 -1.60 2.16 8.34
CA VAL A 82 -0.85 3.16 7.56
C VAL A 82 -0.39 2.57 6.22
N ARG A 83 0.21 1.38 6.25
CA ARG A 83 0.78 0.67 5.08
C ARG A 83 -0.10 -0.50 4.67
N SER A 84 -0.05 -0.79 3.38
CA SER A 84 -0.72 -1.98 2.82
C SER A 84 0.04 -3.27 3.13
N VAL A 85 -0.67 -4.40 3.05
CA VAL A 85 -0.17 -5.72 3.41
C VAL A 85 -0.36 -6.70 2.26
N LEU A 86 0.64 -7.54 2.02
CA LEU A 86 0.62 -8.66 1.08
C LEU A 86 0.86 -10.00 1.81
N PRO A 87 0.06 -11.03 1.54
CA PRO A 87 0.40 -12.39 1.93
C PRO A 87 1.63 -12.90 1.19
N THR A 88 2.41 -13.76 1.84
CA THR A 88 3.63 -14.35 1.24
C THR A 88 3.38 -15.03 -0.11
N HIS A 89 2.24 -15.71 -0.28
CA HIS A 89 1.93 -16.36 -1.56
C HIS A 89 1.74 -15.35 -2.71
N VAL A 90 1.21 -14.14 -2.43
CA VAL A 90 1.05 -13.09 -3.44
C VAL A 90 2.40 -12.49 -3.81
N VAL A 91 3.30 -12.30 -2.83
CA VAL A 91 4.71 -11.89 -3.07
C VAL A 91 5.38 -12.86 -4.05
N GLN A 92 5.19 -14.18 -3.84
CA GLN A 92 5.74 -15.23 -4.70
C GLN A 92 5.11 -15.20 -6.11
N LEU A 93 3.80 -15.06 -6.23
CA LEU A 93 3.10 -14.98 -7.52
C LEU A 93 3.51 -13.76 -8.34
N LEU A 94 3.72 -12.63 -7.68
CA LEU A 94 4.24 -11.41 -8.30
C LEU A 94 5.75 -11.46 -8.53
N GLY A 95 6.46 -12.46 -7.96
CA GLY A 95 7.90 -12.61 -8.05
C GLY A 95 8.66 -11.41 -7.48
N LEU A 96 8.18 -10.88 -6.37
CA LEU A 96 8.80 -9.77 -5.66
C LEU A 96 9.89 -10.29 -4.72
N ALA A 97 11.00 -9.55 -4.62
CA ALA A 97 12.01 -9.78 -3.60
C ALA A 97 11.62 -9.09 -2.28
N ILE A 98 12.20 -9.56 -1.19
CA ILE A 98 12.17 -8.87 0.10
C ILE A 98 13.33 -7.89 0.11
N VAL A 99 13.03 -6.61 0.31
CA VAL A 99 14.01 -5.52 0.24
C VAL A 99 14.41 -4.98 1.62
N GLY A 100 13.69 -5.38 2.66
CA GLY A 100 13.99 -4.93 4.02
C GLY A 100 13.07 -5.53 5.07
N LYS A 101 13.19 -4.99 6.29
CA LYS A 101 12.31 -5.27 7.42
C LYS A 101 11.79 -3.97 8.00
N ALA A 102 10.57 -4.01 8.50
CA ALA A 102 9.94 -2.92 9.23
C ALA A 102 9.42 -3.44 10.57
N ARG A 103 9.38 -2.58 11.58
CA ARG A 103 8.76 -2.93 12.84
C ARG A 103 7.28 -2.58 12.79
N ALA A 104 6.42 -3.59 12.73
CA ALA A 104 4.97 -3.43 12.81
C ALA A 104 4.55 -3.36 14.28
N THR A 105 3.66 -2.42 14.61
CA THR A 105 3.04 -2.31 15.93
C THR A 105 1.54 -2.49 15.77
N TYR A 106 0.98 -3.38 16.57
CA TYR A 106 -0.44 -3.72 16.57
C TYR A 106 -1.22 -2.85 17.56
N ALA A 107 -2.54 -2.87 17.46
CA ALA A 107 -3.43 -2.09 18.33
C ALA A 107 -3.34 -2.51 19.83
N ASN A 108 -2.82 -3.71 20.13
CA ASN A 108 -2.57 -4.22 21.47
C ASN A 108 -1.14 -3.94 21.98
N ASP A 109 -0.42 -3.01 21.34
CA ASP A 109 0.98 -2.65 21.61
C ASP A 109 2.01 -3.78 21.37
N ALA A 110 1.58 -4.94 20.87
CA ALA A 110 2.52 -5.95 20.41
C ALA A 110 3.27 -5.43 19.17
N ALA A 111 4.55 -5.78 19.05
CA ALA A 111 5.36 -5.37 17.93
C ALA A 111 6.20 -6.55 17.41
N GLU A 112 6.30 -6.68 16.10
CA GLU A 112 7.15 -7.68 15.45
C GLU A 112 7.88 -7.09 14.24
N ASP A 113 8.97 -7.73 13.85
CA ASP A 113 9.69 -7.37 12.62
C ASP A 113 9.08 -8.14 11.46
N VAL A 114 8.55 -7.40 10.48
CA VAL A 114 7.91 -7.93 9.27
C VAL A 114 8.75 -7.63 8.05
N ASP A 115 8.69 -8.50 7.06
CA ASP A 115 9.38 -8.30 5.79
C ASP A 115 8.69 -7.20 4.98
N VAL A 116 9.48 -6.48 4.15
CA VAL A 116 9.02 -5.45 3.23
C VAL A 116 9.30 -5.92 1.81
N SER A 117 8.29 -5.91 0.94
CA SER A 117 8.42 -6.30 -0.47
C SER A 117 9.03 -5.19 -1.32
N GLU A 118 9.56 -5.56 -2.49
CA GLU A 118 9.75 -4.61 -3.57
C GLU A 118 8.46 -3.86 -3.90
N VAL A 119 8.61 -2.76 -4.65
CA VAL A 119 7.51 -1.88 -5.06
C VAL A 119 6.46 -2.63 -5.87
N VAL A 120 5.21 -2.52 -5.45
CA VAL A 120 4.01 -3.07 -6.06
C VAL A 120 3.25 -1.98 -6.80
N GLY A 121 2.88 -2.22 -8.04
CA GLY A 121 1.90 -1.39 -8.76
C GLY A 121 0.49 -1.75 -8.28
N ILE A 122 -0.31 -0.75 -7.95
CA ILE A 122 -1.67 -0.90 -7.39
C ILE A 122 -2.64 -0.16 -8.28
N ASN A 123 -3.60 -0.88 -8.87
CA ASN A 123 -4.70 -0.30 -9.63
C ASN A 123 -6.02 -0.58 -8.91
N LEU A 124 -6.72 0.48 -8.54
CA LEU A 124 -7.96 0.43 -7.78
C LEU A 124 -8.93 1.47 -8.35
N LEU A 125 -10.10 1.03 -8.78
CA LEU A 125 -11.14 1.87 -9.40
C LEU A 125 -10.60 2.73 -10.58
N GLY A 126 -9.69 2.17 -11.38
CA GLY A 126 -9.07 2.85 -12.52
C GLY A 126 -7.98 3.87 -12.15
N ARG A 127 -7.74 4.12 -10.86
CA ARG A 127 -6.66 4.97 -10.35
C ARG A 127 -5.44 4.13 -10.01
N ARG A 128 -4.24 4.69 -10.16
CA ARG A 128 -3.00 3.92 -10.01
C ARG A 128 -2.00 4.62 -9.10
N THR A 129 -1.38 3.81 -8.23
CA THR A 129 -0.23 4.22 -7.39
C THR A 129 0.77 3.06 -7.28
N THR A 130 1.81 3.26 -6.49
CA THR A 130 2.80 2.23 -6.16
C THR A 130 3.17 2.33 -4.68
N GLU A 131 3.43 1.18 -4.04
CA GLU A 131 3.87 1.12 -2.64
C GLU A 131 4.78 -0.10 -2.42
N GLU A 132 5.77 0.01 -1.51
CA GLU A 132 6.40 -1.13 -0.87
C GLU A 132 5.45 -1.63 0.21
N MET A 133 5.06 -2.91 0.18
CA MET A 133 4.04 -3.45 1.09
C MET A 133 4.65 -4.32 2.18
N LEU A 134 4.00 -4.38 3.33
CA LEU A 134 4.38 -5.28 4.41
C LEU A 134 3.98 -6.72 4.07
N VAL A 135 4.85 -7.69 4.37
CA VAL A 135 4.59 -9.09 4.04
C VAL A 135 4.13 -9.82 5.30
N LEU A 136 2.82 -9.97 5.45
CA LEU A 136 2.20 -10.68 6.57
C LEU A 136 0.74 -11.06 6.26
N GLY A 137 0.14 -11.86 7.16
CA GLY A 137 -1.28 -12.21 7.09
C GLY A 137 -1.66 -13.14 5.94
N SER A 138 -2.97 -13.29 5.74
CA SER A 138 -3.58 -14.17 4.74
C SER A 138 -4.31 -13.42 3.62
N ASP A 139 -4.67 -12.16 3.86
CA ASP A 139 -5.42 -11.33 2.94
C ASP A 139 -4.57 -10.15 2.44
N VAL A 140 -4.86 -9.70 1.21
CA VAL A 140 -4.38 -8.40 0.74
C VAL A 140 -5.14 -7.32 1.49
N LEU A 141 -4.41 -6.38 2.09
CA LEU A 141 -4.98 -5.25 2.81
C LEU A 141 -4.47 -3.96 2.17
N ILE A 142 -5.38 -3.05 1.89
CA ILE A 142 -5.06 -1.71 1.38
C ILE A 142 -5.16 -0.71 2.53
N GLY A 143 -4.04 -0.08 2.83
CA GLY A 143 -3.88 0.89 3.91
C GLY A 143 -4.16 2.33 3.49
N GLN A 144 -4.06 3.22 4.46
CA GLN A 144 -4.37 4.65 4.32
C GLN A 144 -3.51 5.34 3.26
N THR A 145 -2.20 5.05 3.18
CA THR A 145 -1.28 5.67 2.22
C THR A 145 -1.76 5.49 0.78
N VAL A 146 -2.24 4.29 0.43
CA VAL A 146 -2.79 4.00 -0.90
C VAL A 146 -4.10 4.75 -1.14
N LEU A 147 -5.01 4.74 -0.15
CA LEU A 147 -6.29 5.44 -0.25
C LEU A 147 -6.10 6.94 -0.48
N GLU A 148 -5.19 7.56 0.25
CA GLU A 148 -4.83 8.98 0.11
C GLU A 148 -4.17 9.26 -1.25
N SER A 149 -3.20 8.42 -1.65
CA SER A 149 -2.50 8.57 -2.95
C SER A 149 -3.44 8.47 -4.15
N LEU A 150 -4.51 7.68 -4.01
CA LEU A 150 -5.52 7.50 -5.04
C LEU A 150 -6.72 8.44 -4.88
N ASP A 151 -6.73 9.30 -3.83
CA ASP A 151 -7.84 10.21 -3.50
C ASP A 151 -9.18 9.46 -3.46
N LEU A 152 -9.23 8.42 -2.62
CA LEU A 152 -10.39 7.53 -2.46
C LEU A 152 -11.09 7.75 -1.12
N HIS A 153 -12.41 7.64 -1.14
CA HIS A 153 -13.26 7.66 0.03
C HIS A 153 -13.79 6.27 0.37
N VAL A 154 -13.76 5.92 1.65
CA VAL A 154 -14.35 4.69 2.17
C VAL A 154 -15.70 4.99 2.79
N ASP A 155 -16.76 4.49 2.16
CA ASP A 155 -18.14 4.58 2.63
C ASP A 155 -18.44 3.29 3.43
N CYS A 156 -18.15 3.34 4.73
CA CYS A 156 -18.35 2.21 5.63
C CYS A 156 -19.83 1.80 5.77
N MET A 157 -20.76 2.77 5.62
CA MET A 157 -22.19 2.52 5.75
C MET A 157 -22.71 1.67 4.59
N ASN A 158 -22.23 1.92 3.38
CA ASN A 158 -22.60 1.18 2.18
C ASN A 158 -21.53 0.15 1.78
N GLN A 159 -20.53 -0.10 2.61
CA GLN A 159 -19.44 -1.08 2.41
C GLN A 159 -18.77 -0.96 1.04
N ARG A 160 -18.41 0.25 0.62
CA ARG A 160 -17.83 0.51 -0.71
C ARG A 160 -16.72 1.55 -0.65
N VAL A 161 -15.86 1.50 -1.66
CA VAL A 161 -14.86 2.53 -1.95
C VAL A 161 -15.30 3.31 -3.18
N THR A 162 -15.13 4.62 -3.15
CA THR A 162 -15.45 5.51 -4.28
C THR A 162 -14.31 6.50 -4.50
N GLY A 163 -14.19 7.05 -5.70
CA GLY A 163 -13.38 8.24 -5.93
C GLY A 163 -13.91 9.39 -5.07
N ASN A 164 -13.01 10.32 -4.69
CA ASN A 164 -13.42 11.51 -3.96
C ASN A 164 -14.46 12.30 -4.78
N PRO A 165 -15.67 12.54 -4.26
CA PRO A 165 -16.72 13.25 -4.99
C PRO A 165 -16.34 14.68 -5.39
N ALA A 166 -15.39 15.30 -4.67
CA ALA A 166 -14.85 16.62 -5.03
C ALA A 166 -13.91 16.57 -6.25
N HIS A 167 -13.38 15.38 -6.57
CA HIS A 167 -12.42 15.16 -7.66
C HIS A 167 -12.78 13.89 -8.44
N PRO A 168 -13.92 13.88 -9.16
CA PRO A 168 -14.46 12.67 -9.78
C PRO A 168 -13.57 12.13 -10.90
N ASP A 169 -12.91 13.01 -11.67
CA ASP A 169 -12.21 12.65 -12.89
C ASP A 169 -10.78 12.15 -12.65
N GLN A 170 -10.10 12.71 -11.65
CA GLN A 170 -8.70 12.35 -11.34
C GLN A 170 -8.35 12.63 -9.87
N PRO A 171 -7.40 11.88 -9.30
CA PRO A 171 -6.93 12.14 -7.94
C PRO A 171 -6.23 13.51 -7.85
N ILE A 172 -6.47 14.25 -6.77
CA ILE A 172 -5.75 15.47 -6.45
C ILE A 172 -4.87 15.23 -5.22
N ILE A 173 -3.58 15.52 -5.35
CA ILE A 173 -2.63 15.50 -4.26
C ILE A 173 -2.39 16.94 -3.81
N ASN A 174 -2.82 17.26 -2.57
CA ASN A 174 -2.59 18.58 -1.99
C ASN A 174 -1.14 18.72 -1.53
N ILE A 175 -0.41 19.63 -2.15
CA ILE A 175 0.92 20.03 -1.70
C ILE A 175 0.75 21.26 -0.83
N LYS A 176 0.96 21.12 0.48
CA LYS A 176 1.04 22.29 1.36
C LYS A 176 2.28 23.09 0.96
N SER A 177 2.07 24.33 0.48
CA SER A 177 3.15 25.23 0.10
C SER A 177 4.09 25.44 1.30
N VAL A 178 5.36 25.10 1.14
CA VAL A 178 6.41 25.44 2.11
C VAL A 178 6.84 26.91 1.93
N PHE A 179 6.26 27.61 0.97
CA PHE A 179 6.60 28.98 0.60
C PHE A 179 5.59 29.99 1.17
N GLU A 180 5.48 30.07 2.49
CA GLU A 180 4.98 31.31 3.09
C GLU A 180 6.15 32.34 3.04
N GLY A 181 6.07 33.25 2.10
CA GLY A 181 6.90 34.47 2.12
C GLY A 181 7.99 34.64 1.06
N HIS A 182 8.05 33.87 -0.01
CA HIS A 182 8.91 34.21 -1.15
C HIS A 182 8.06 34.48 -2.38
N GLU A 183 8.02 35.74 -2.84
CA GLU A 183 7.51 36.08 -4.17
C GLU A 183 8.31 35.29 -5.22
N LEU A 184 7.59 34.54 -6.06
CA LEU A 184 8.19 33.88 -7.21
C LEU A 184 8.86 34.95 -8.10
N PRO A 185 10.11 34.75 -8.53
CA PRO A 185 10.76 35.68 -9.45
C PRO A 185 9.92 35.75 -10.74
N ARG A 186 9.47 36.94 -11.10
CA ARG A 186 8.79 37.19 -12.37
C ARG A 186 9.75 36.88 -13.50
N VAL A 187 9.47 35.84 -14.27
CA VAL A 187 10.20 35.58 -15.52
C VAL A 187 9.89 36.74 -16.46
N ALA A 188 10.83 37.61 -16.71
CA ALA A 188 10.72 38.65 -17.72
C ALA A 188 10.73 37.97 -19.09
N VAL A 189 9.56 37.95 -19.76
CA VAL A 189 9.45 37.56 -21.16
C VAL A 189 9.93 38.76 -21.95
N HIS A 190 11.11 38.69 -22.54
CA HIS A 190 11.59 39.68 -23.49
C HIS A 190 10.91 39.38 -24.83
N SER A 191 10.19 40.37 -25.34
CA SER A 191 9.57 40.41 -26.67
C SER A 191 10.60 40.57 -27.76
#